data_f89f0eea9c970ebfb6fadb7ca502d58a
#
_entry.id   f89f0eea9c970ebfb6fadb7ca502d58a
#
_cell.length_a   1.000
_cell.length_b   1.000
_cell.length_c   1.000
_cell.angle_alpha   90.00
_cell.angle_beta   90.00
_cell.angle_gamma   90.00
#
_symmetry.space_group_name_H-M   'P 1'
#
loop_
_entity.id
_entity.type
_entity.pdbx_description
1 polymer ?
#
loop_
_entity_poly.entity_id
_entity_poly.type
_entity_poly.pdbx_seq_one_letter_code
_entity_poly.pdbx_strand_id
1 'polypeptide(L)'
;IQWWAALAKDAHLAKKVNIIPDDKPDDVYQEAADKCWSLLTDTDMHVVFKAKWDTPKAWRKVVKRSVMTDPYGVTNQGIKAALRADGFTKGMESESLAALELSKLICAAKDELMRNANLFKDWLRSAAKLIATDDKHIYWTTPTGFYVKQEYFPIETFSVQVWVGKKTTDKTMPCIDRTLVAKRQTVNA
;
A
#
# COMPACT_ATOMS: atom_id res chain seq x y z
N ILE A 1 1.52 9.97 -6.71
CA ILE A 1 2.67 10.44 -5.90
C ILE A 1 2.82 11.96 -6.04
N GLN A 2 2.69 12.54 -7.23
CA GLN A 2 2.80 13.98 -7.47
C GLN A 2 1.89 14.80 -6.55
N TRP A 3 0.59 14.46 -6.48
CA TRP A 3 -0.34 15.13 -5.57
C TRP A 3 0.08 15.03 -4.10
N TRP A 4 0.63 13.90 -3.67
CA TRP A 4 1.13 13.75 -2.31
C TRP A 4 2.33 14.64 -2.03
N ALA A 5 3.25 14.76 -2.98
CA ALA A 5 4.38 15.68 -2.87
C ALA A 5 3.93 17.14 -2.74
N ALA A 6 2.94 17.55 -3.55
CA ALA A 6 2.39 18.90 -3.52
C ALA A 6 1.64 19.18 -2.22
N LEU A 7 0.74 18.29 -1.77
CA LEU A 7 -0.06 18.44 -0.56
C LEU A 7 0.80 18.42 0.71
N ALA A 8 1.80 17.55 0.76
CA ALA A 8 2.75 17.49 1.87
C ALA A 8 3.82 18.62 1.84
N LYS A 9 3.83 19.45 0.79
CA LYS A 9 4.86 20.48 0.54
C LYS A 9 6.28 19.90 0.61
N ASP A 10 6.45 18.68 0.10
CA ASP A 10 7.70 17.96 0.10
C ASP A 10 8.52 18.33 -1.14
N ALA A 11 9.42 19.31 -1.00
CA ALA A 11 10.26 19.80 -2.10
C ALA A 11 11.17 18.70 -2.67
N HIS A 12 11.69 17.79 -1.83
CA HIS A 12 12.53 16.69 -2.28
C HIS A 12 11.73 15.73 -3.16
N LEU A 13 10.59 15.24 -2.66
CA LEU A 13 9.73 14.34 -3.43
C LEU A 13 9.17 15.03 -4.68
N ALA A 14 8.81 16.33 -4.59
CA ALA A 14 8.30 17.11 -5.71
C ALA A 14 9.32 17.22 -6.88
N LYS A 15 10.61 17.33 -6.56
CA LYS A 15 11.69 17.25 -7.53
C LYS A 15 11.76 15.85 -8.17
N LYS A 16 11.73 14.79 -7.36
CA LYS A 16 11.83 13.40 -7.81
C LYS A 16 10.66 12.92 -8.67
N VAL A 17 9.51 13.58 -8.58
CA VAL A 17 8.32 13.31 -9.41
C VAL A 17 8.07 14.37 -10.48
N ASN A 18 9.07 15.23 -10.74
CA ASN A 18 9.08 16.23 -11.80
C ASN A 18 7.94 17.28 -11.71
N ILE A 19 7.58 17.72 -10.50
CA ILE A 19 6.72 18.88 -10.27
C ILE A 19 7.58 20.15 -10.27
N ILE A 20 8.75 20.08 -9.63
CA ILE A 20 9.72 21.17 -9.62
C ILE A 20 10.64 20.98 -10.82
N PRO A 21 10.82 22.02 -11.68
CA PRO A 21 11.72 21.94 -12.82
C PRO A 21 13.17 21.65 -12.40
N ASP A 22 13.84 20.82 -13.18
CA ASP A 22 15.28 20.56 -13.10
C ASP A 22 15.86 20.36 -14.51
N ASP A 23 17.18 20.42 -14.65
CA ASP A 23 17.87 20.26 -15.93
C ASP A 23 17.59 18.92 -16.60
N LYS A 24 17.40 17.88 -15.80
CA LYS A 24 17.04 16.54 -16.25
C LYS A 24 15.87 15.98 -15.46
N PRO A 25 14.95 15.24 -16.11
CA PRO A 25 13.88 14.56 -15.40
C PRO A 25 14.45 13.55 -14.41
N ASP A 26 13.94 13.57 -13.18
CA ASP A 26 14.21 12.59 -12.14
C ASP A 26 13.31 11.36 -12.29
N ASP A 27 13.73 10.24 -11.70
CA ASP A 27 12.97 8.98 -11.68
C ASP A 27 12.82 8.46 -10.25
N VAL A 28 11.67 8.72 -9.66
CA VAL A 28 11.33 8.27 -8.30
C VAL A 28 11.42 6.75 -8.13
N TYR A 29 11.18 5.98 -9.19
CA TYR A 29 11.28 4.52 -9.13
C TYR A 29 12.74 4.06 -9.09
N GLN A 30 13.62 4.78 -9.81
CA GLN A 30 15.05 4.50 -9.74
C GLN A 30 15.59 4.87 -8.37
N GLU A 31 15.19 6.01 -7.80
CA GLU A 31 15.61 6.40 -6.45
C GLU A 31 15.16 5.38 -5.38
N ALA A 32 13.94 4.90 -5.47
CA ALA A 32 13.47 3.80 -4.61
C ALA A 32 14.30 2.52 -4.78
N ALA A 33 14.72 2.22 -6.01
CA ALA A 33 15.59 1.08 -6.30
C ALA A 33 17.00 1.25 -5.73
N ASP A 34 17.59 2.43 -5.89
CA ASP A 34 18.90 2.78 -5.34
C ASP A 34 18.88 2.69 -3.81
N LYS A 35 17.78 3.13 -3.21
CA LYS A 35 17.56 3.02 -1.77
C LYS A 35 17.43 1.56 -1.32
N CYS A 36 16.63 0.75 -2.02
CA CYS A 36 16.57 -0.70 -1.74
C CYS A 36 17.95 -1.33 -1.83
N TRP A 37 18.72 -0.99 -2.86
CA TRP A 37 20.08 -1.49 -3.04
C TRP A 37 20.99 -1.12 -1.87
N SER A 38 20.94 0.11 -1.38
CA SER A 38 21.73 0.59 -0.25
C SER A 38 21.37 -0.08 1.09
N LEU A 39 20.14 -0.58 1.22
CA LEU A 39 19.66 -1.29 2.42
C LEU A 39 19.99 -2.78 2.41
N LEU A 40 20.55 -3.32 1.32
CA LEU A 40 20.93 -4.72 1.27
C LEU A 40 22.12 -5.00 2.20
N THR A 41 21.94 -5.97 3.06
CA THR A 41 22.97 -6.49 3.96
C THR A 41 23.58 -7.78 3.40
N ASP A 42 24.45 -8.43 4.17
CA ASP A 42 25.07 -9.71 3.78
C ASP A 42 24.34 -10.93 4.35
N THR A 43 23.04 -10.81 4.59
CA THR A 43 22.18 -11.96 4.92
C THR A 43 22.01 -12.87 3.72
N ASP A 44 21.83 -14.17 3.94
CA ASP A 44 21.69 -15.18 2.88
C ASP A 44 20.66 -14.78 1.81
N MET A 45 19.50 -14.28 2.26
CA MET A 45 18.44 -13.87 1.34
C MET A 45 18.82 -12.61 0.52
N HIS A 46 19.51 -11.64 1.14
CA HIS A 46 19.96 -10.44 0.42
C HIS A 46 21.08 -10.74 -0.57
N VAL A 47 21.93 -11.73 -0.28
CA VAL A 47 22.93 -12.24 -1.23
C VAL A 47 22.23 -12.82 -2.46
N VAL A 48 21.16 -13.62 -2.26
CA VAL A 48 20.34 -14.14 -3.38
C VAL A 48 19.70 -13.00 -4.18
N PHE A 49 19.22 -11.96 -3.53
CA PHE A 49 18.66 -10.79 -4.21
C PHE A 49 19.73 -10.04 -5.02
N LYS A 50 20.93 -9.82 -4.45
CA LYS A 50 22.07 -9.21 -5.15
C LYS A 50 22.49 -10.02 -6.38
N ALA A 51 22.50 -11.35 -6.27
CA ALA A 51 22.83 -12.24 -7.38
C ALA A 51 21.75 -12.24 -8.48
N LYS A 52 20.49 -12.13 -8.13
CA LYS A 52 19.37 -12.10 -9.09
C LYS A 52 19.22 -10.76 -9.80
N TRP A 53 19.45 -9.67 -9.09
CA TRP A 53 19.39 -8.30 -9.61
C TRP A 53 20.69 -7.60 -9.24
N ASP A 54 21.69 -7.75 -10.09
CA ASP A 54 23.08 -7.38 -9.87
C ASP A 54 23.37 -5.87 -9.92
N THR A 55 22.38 -5.08 -10.29
CA THR A 55 22.51 -3.63 -10.41
C THR A 55 21.30 -2.90 -9.85
N PRO A 56 21.47 -1.69 -9.29
CA PRO A 56 20.34 -0.83 -8.85
C PRO A 56 19.31 -0.62 -9.98
N LYS A 57 19.77 -0.55 -11.24
CA LYS A 57 18.88 -0.39 -12.39
C LYS A 57 17.93 -1.58 -12.59
N ALA A 58 18.38 -2.81 -12.30
CA ALA A 58 17.53 -4.01 -12.37
C ALA A 58 16.41 -3.97 -11.32
N TRP A 59 16.68 -3.40 -10.15
CA TRP A 59 15.71 -3.24 -9.05
C TRP A 59 14.55 -2.32 -9.39
N ARG A 60 14.72 -1.41 -10.33
CA ARG A 60 13.64 -0.50 -10.74
C ARG A 60 12.34 -1.21 -11.12
N LYS A 61 12.43 -2.35 -11.82
CA LYS A 61 11.25 -3.16 -12.18
C LYS A 61 10.59 -3.77 -10.95
N VAL A 62 11.38 -4.21 -9.99
CA VAL A 62 10.92 -4.87 -8.75
C VAL A 62 10.14 -3.88 -7.88
N VAL A 63 10.66 -2.68 -7.69
CA VAL A 63 10.06 -1.67 -6.81
C VAL A 63 8.90 -0.89 -7.44
N LYS A 64 8.88 -0.76 -8.78
CA LYS A 64 7.98 0.14 -9.50
C LYS A 64 6.52 0.01 -9.10
N ARG A 65 5.99 -1.22 -9.08
CA ARG A 65 4.58 -1.45 -8.74
C ARG A 65 4.25 -1.04 -7.31
N SER A 66 5.13 -1.36 -6.37
CA SER A 66 4.97 -1.04 -4.95
C SER A 66 4.97 0.47 -4.69
N VAL A 67 5.87 1.20 -5.36
CA VAL A 67 5.93 2.67 -5.28
C VAL A 67 4.70 3.29 -5.94
N MET A 68 4.28 2.77 -7.09
CA MET A 68 3.12 3.27 -7.84
C MET A 68 1.79 3.09 -7.08
N THR A 69 1.67 2.01 -6.29
CA THR A 69 0.45 1.72 -5.51
C THR A 69 0.47 2.30 -4.09
N ASP A 70 1.56 2.92 -3.66
CA ASP A 70 1.67 3.53 -2.33
C ASP A 70 0.62 4.61 -2.05
N PRO A 71 0.29 5.52 -2.98
CA PRO A 71 -0.77 6.51 -2.79
C PRO A 71 -2.12 5.91 -2.46
N TYR A 72 -2.38 4.70 -2.91
CA TYR A 72 -3.62 3.96 -2.67
C TYR A 72 -3.61 3.14 -1.38
N GLY A 73 -2.59 3.30 -0.54
CA GLY A 73 -2.51 2.66 0.77
C GLY A 73 -2.17 1.18 0.72
N VAL A 74 -1.32 0.76 -0.25
CA VAL A 74 -0.87 -0.64 -0.33
C VAL A 74 -0.22 -1.08 0.99
N THR A 75 -0.60 -2.25 1.46
CA THR A 75 -0.03 -2.86 2.67
C THR A 75 1.17 -3.73 2.31
N ASN A 76 2.01 -4.06 3.32
CA ASN A 76 3.11 -5.01 3.14
C ASN A 76 2.62 -6.35 2.56
N GLN A 77 1.47 -6.85 3.01
CA GLN A 77 0.85 -8.07 2.46
C GLN A 77 0.45 -7.90 0.98
N GLY A 78 -0.06 -6.73 0.61
CA GLY A 78 -0.37 -6.41 -0.79
C GLY A 78 0.88 -6.38 -1.67
N ILE A 79 1.99 -5.80 -1.17
CA ILE A 79 3.29 -5.80 -1.86
C ILE A 79 3.81 -7.24 -2.01
N LYS A 80 3.79 -8.03 -0.93
CA LYS A 80 4.19 -9.44 -0.97
C LYS A 80 3.39 -10.23 -2.01
N ALA A 81 2.08 -10.06 -2.05
CA ALA A 81 1.22 -10.72 -3.02
C ALA A 81 1.55 -10.29 -4.47
N ALA A 82 1.76 -9.00 -4.68
CA ALA A 82 2.13 -8.45 -5.99
C ALA A 82 3.48 -8.99 -6.49
N LEU A 83 4.50 -9.03 -5.62
CA LEU A 83 5.83 -9.57 -5.96
C LEU A 83 5.77 -11.04 -6.40
N ARG A 84 4.92 -11.84 -5.74
CA ARG A 84 4.70 -13.24 -6.13
C ARG A 84 3.94 -13.34 -7.46
N ALA A 85 2.87 -12.57 -7.63
CA ALA A 85 2.08 -12.56 -8.86
C ALA A 85 2.91 -12.12 -10.08
N ASP A 86 3.80 -11.15 -9.89
CA ASP A 86 4.71 -10.66 -10.93
C ASP A 86 5.90 -11.61 -11.18
N GLY A 87 6.02 -12.70 -10.40
CA GLY A 87 7.05 -13.73 -10.58
C GLY A 87 8.45 -13.34 -10.12
N PHE A 88 8.62 -12.24 -9.37
CA PHE A 88 9.94 -11.80 -8.92
C PHE A 88 10.63 -12.80 -7.99
N THR A 89 9.86 -13.56 -7.21
CA THR A 89 10.38 -14.57 -6.28
C THR A 89 10.36 -15.99 -6.84
N LYS A 90 9.92 -16.15 -8.08
CA LYS A 90 9.85 -17.48 -8.74
C LYS A 90 11.22 -18.12 -8.84
N GLY A 91 11.28 -19.40 -8.45
CA GLY A 91 12.48 -20.21 -8.47
C GLY A 91 13.46 -19.98 -7.33
N MET A 92 13.10 -19.20 -6.31
CA MET A 92 13.84 -19.11 -5.06
C MET A 92 13.47 -20.26 -4.13
N GLU A 93 14.39 -20.71 -3.29
CA GLU A 93 14.23 -21.86 -2.39
C GLU A 93 12.96 -21.75 -1.52
N SER A 94 12.67 -20.54 -1.02
CA SER A 94 11.42 -20.22 -0.31
C SER A 94 10.80 -18.97 -0.87
N GLU A 95 9.94 -19.10 -1.90
CA GLU A 95 9.29 -17.97 -2.57
C GLU A 95 8.47 -17.08 -1.62
N SER A 96 7.83 -17.69 -0.60
CA SER A 96 7.01 -16.95 0.37
C SER A 96 7.86 -16.11 1.32
N LEU A 97 8.99 -16.64 1.78
CA LEU A 97 9.93 -15.94 2.65
C LEU A 97 10.66 -14.86 1.85
N ALA A 98 11.12 -15.18 0.64
CA ALA A 98 11.75 -14.21 -0.25
C ALA A 98 10.82 -13.02 -0.55
N ALA A 99 9.54 -13.28 -0.82
CA ALA A 99 8.56 -12.21 -1.02
C ALA A 99 8.32 -11.37 0.25
N LEU A 100 8.38 -11.99 1.43
CA LEU A 100 8.24 -11.29 2.70
C LEU A 100 9.44 -10.37 2.95
N GLU A 101 10.66 -10.88 2.82
CA GLU A 101 11.88 -10.08 3.04
C GLU A 101 12.00 -8.96 2.00
N LEU A 102 11.73 -9.27 0.73
CA LEU A 102 11.72 -8.27 -0.33
C LEU A 102 10.67 -7.19 -0.09
N SER A 103 9.48 -7.55 0.40
CA SER A 103 8.44 -6.57 0.71
C SER A 103 8.81 -5.66 1.89
N LYS A 104 9.49 -6.19 2.92
CA LYS A 104 10.01 -5.38 4.04
C LYS A 104 11.05 -4.37 3.56
N LEU A 105 12.00 -4.83 2.73
CA LEU A 105 13.04 -3.98 2.15
C LEU A 105 12.44 -2.83 1.33
N ILE A 106 11.48 -3.15 0.47
CA ILE A 106 10.78 -2.14 -0.35
C ILE A 106 9.99 -1.16 0.53
N CYS A 107 9.31 -1.65 1.59
CA CYS A 107 8.61 -0.77 2.53
C CYS A 107 9.58 0.20 3.21
N ALA A 108 10.71 -0.28 3.72
CA ALA A 108 11.71 0.56 4.37
C ALA A 108 12.25 1.66 3.43
N ALA A 109 12.62 1.29 2.20
CA ALA A 109 13.10 2.23 1.19
C ALA A 109 12.04 3.28 0.81
N LYS A 110 10.80 2.83 0.61
CA LYS A 110 9.67 3.69 0.26
C LYS A 110 9.31 4.65 1.40
N ASP A 111 9.28 4.17 2.65
CA ASP A 111 8.92 4.99 3.81
C ASP A 111 9.95 6.10 4.08
N GLU A 112 11.21 5.85 3.79
CA GLU A 112 12.25 6.88 3.85
C GLU A 112 12.07 7.91 2.74
N LEU A 113 11.86 7.46 1.50
CA LEU A 113 11.69 8.33 0.34
C LEU A 113 10.44 9.22 0.44
N MET A 114 9.34 8.68 0.98
CA MET A 114 8.03 9.35 1.04
C MET A 114 7.64 9.77 2.47
N ARG A 115 8.61 10.05 3.31
CA ARG A 115 8.38 10.31 4.74
C ARG A 115 7.30 11.38 5.00
N ASN A 116 7.40 12.54 4.37
CA ASN A 116 6.47 13.64 4.58
C ASN A 116 5.08 13.31 4.02
N ALA A 117 5.01 12.65 2.87
CA ALA A 117 3.75 12.17 2.30
C ALA A 117 3.08 11.13 3.21
N ASN A 118 3.85 10.25 3.85
CA ASN A 118 3.34 9.27 4.80
C ASN A 118 2.81 9.93 6.08
N LEU A 119 3.49 10.93 6.63
CA LEU A 119 3.00 11.72 7.77
C LEU A 119 1.66 12.39 7.44
N PHE A 120 1.52 12.96 6.25
CA PHE A 120 0.27 13.57 5.82
C PHE A 120 -0.86 12.52 5.64
N LYS A 121 -0.56 11.36 5.07
CA LYS A 121 -1.51 10.23 4.99
C LYS A 121 -1.97 9.77 6.36
N ASP A 122 -1.07 9.68 7.33
CA ASP A 122 -1.40 9.23 8.69
C ASP A 122 -2.23 10.27 9.44
N TRP A 123 -1.99 11.55 9.20
CA TRP A 123 -2.85 12.62 9.69
C TRP A 123 -4.27 12.51 9.14
N LEU A 124 -4.43 12.32 7.81
CA LEU A 124 -5.74 12.11 7.18
C LEU A 124 -6.46 10.87 7.75
N ARG A 125 -5.74 9.77 7.94
CA ARG A 125 -6.32 8.55 8.54
C ARG A 125 -6.77 8.78 9.98
N SER A 126 -6.02 9.57 10.74
CA SER A 126 -6.37 9.90 12.12
C SER A 126 -7.63 10.79 12.18
N ALA A 127 -7.72 11.78 11.30
CA ALA A 127 -8.92 12.61 11.15
C ALA A 127 -10.15 11.78 10.76
N ALA A 128 -9.98 10.87 9.80
CA ALA A 128 -11.06 9.96 9.39
C ALA A 128 -11.53 9.05 10.52
N LYS A 129 -10.62 8.55 11.35
CA LYS A 129 -10.96 7.74 12.54
C LYS A 129 -11.77 8.54 13.57
N LEU A 130 -11.42 9.80 13.80
CA LEU A 130 -12.18 10.67 14.72
C LEU A 130 -13.62 10.87 14.25
N ILE A 131 -13.83 11.12 12.95
CA ILE A 131 -15.17 11.26 12.38
C ILE A 131 -15.96 9.93 12.53
N ALA A 132 -15.32 8.79 12.24
CA ALA A 132 -15.97 7.48 12.37
C ALA A 132 -16.29 7.09 13.83
N THR A 133 -15.60 7.67 14.83
CA THR A 133 -15.88 7.42 16.24
C THR A 133 -17.24 8.01 16.66
N ASP A 134 -17.67 9.09 15.99
CA ASP A 134 -18.98 9.74 16.21
C ASP A 134 -20.10 9.09 15.38
N ASP A 135 -19.91 7.88 14.86
CA ASP A 135 -20.85 7.17 13.97
C ASP A 135 -21.26 8.01 12.73
N LYS A 136 -20.35 8.86 12.26
CA LYS A 136 -20.56 9.70 11.07
C LYS A 136 -19.77 9.17 9.88
N HIS A 137 -20.40 9.22 8.72
CA HIS A 137 -19.69 8.98 7.46
C HIS A 137 -18.84 10.18 7.05
N ILE A 138 -17.74 9.91 6.37
CA ILE A 138 -16.91 10.97 5.79
C ILE A 138 -17.57 11.44 4.50
N TYR A 139 -17.74 12.76 4.37
CA TYR A 139 -18.27 13.37 3.15
C TYR A 139 -17.55 14.66 2.83
N TRP A 140 -17.51 15.01 1.57
CA TRP A 140 -16.99 16.29 1.09
C TRP A 140 -17.62 16.67 -0.24
N THR A 141 -17.49 17.95 -0.59
CA THR A 141 -17.87 18.45 -1.91
C THR A 141 -16.60 18.78 -2.69
N THR A 142 -16.50 18.27 -3.91
CA THR A 142 -15.37 18.59 -4.79
C THR A 142 -15.44 20.05 -5.25
N PRO A 143 -14.32 20.65 -5.72
CA PRO A 143 -14.33 22.01 -6.27
C PRO A 143 -15.31 22.21 -7.44
N THR A 144 -15.70 21.14 -8.13
CA THR A 144 -16.70 21.13 -9.20
C THR A 144 -18.14 20.98 -8.70
N GLY A 145 -18.37 20.95 -7.37
CA GLY A 145 -19.68 20.83 -6.77
C GLY A 145 -20.21 19.41 -6.63
N PHE A 146 -19.42 18.39 -6.96
CA PHE A 146 -19.84 16.99 -6.80
C PHE A 146 -19.75 16.57 -5.33
N TYR A 147 -20.85 16.05 -4.79
CA TYR A 147 -20.93 15.53 -3.42
C TYR A 147 -20.44 14.10 -3.36
N VAL A 148 -19.43 13.84 -2.53
CA VAL A 148 -18.88 12.51 -2.28
C VAL A 148 -19.15 12.11 -0.84
N LYS A 149 -19.67 10.92 -0.64
CA LYS A 149 -19.90 10.30 0.67
C LYS A 149 -19.27 8.92 0.70
N GLN A 150 -18.42 8.69 1.69
CA GLN A 150 -17.84 7.37 1.95
C GLN A 150 -18.71 6.63 2.97
N GLU A 151 -19.47 5.67 2.50
CA GLU A 151 -20.33 4.84 3.34
C GLU A 151 -19.69 3.46 3.50
N TYR A 152 -19.04 3.25 4.63
CA TYR A 152 -18.52 1.94 5.02
C TYR A 152 -19.33 1.42 6.19
N PHE A 153 -19.90 0.25 6.01
CA PHE A 153 -20.69 -0.44 7.03
C PHE A 153 -19.89 -1.64 7.56
N PRO A 154 -20.03 -1.98 8.85
CA PRO A 154 -19.43 -3.21 9.37
C PRO A 154 -20.08 -4.43 8.71
N ILE A 155 -19.27 -5.44 8.45
CA ILE A 155 -19.73 -6.74 7.97
C ILE A 155 -19.66 -7.68 9.16
N GLU A 156 -20.82 -8.12 9.62
CA GLU A 156 -20.95 -9.17 10.62
C GLU A 156 -21.11 -10.51 9.94
N THR A 157 -20.64 -11.57 10.57
CA THR A 157 -20.81 -12.92 10.08
C THR A 157 -21.67 -13.71 11.06
N PHE A 158 -22.66 -14.40 10.56
CA PHE A 158 -23.47 -15.31 11.35
C PHE A 158 -23.41 -16.72 10.76
N SER A 159 -23.48 -17.71 11.65
CA SER A 159 -23.49 -19.10 11.26
C SER A 159 -24.94 -19.57 11.08
N VAL A 160 -25.20 -20.18 9.93
CA VAL A 160 -26.49 -20.81 9.63
C VAL A 160 -26.29 -22.31 9.47
N GLN A 161 -27.10 -23.09 10.15
CA GLN A 161 -27.12 -24.53 9.93
C GLN A 161 -27.88 -24.86 8.62
N VAL A 162 -27.18 -25.49 7.72
CA VAL A 162 -27.74 -25.87 6.41
C VAL A 162 -27.79 -27.40 6.32
N TRP A 163 -28.92 -27.91 5.91
CA TRP A 163 -29.06 -29.34 5.61
C TRP A 163 -28.45 -29.67 4.25
N VAL A 164 -27.46 -30.56 4.25
CA VAL A 164 -26.83 -31.06 3.01
C VAL A 164 -26.99 -32.61 3.04
N GLY A 165 -27.97 -33.09 2.33
CA GLY A 165 -28.34 -34.53 2.37
C GLY A 165 -28.87 -34.96 3.75
N LYS A 166 -28.16 -35.89 4.40
CA LYS A 166 -28.51 -36.38 5.75
C LYS A 166 -27.71 -35.74 6.89
N LYS A 167 -26.91 -34.70 6.59
CA LYS A 167 -26.05 -34.04 7.58
C LYS A 167 -26.33 -32.54 7.64
N THR A 168 -26.28 -31.96 8.85
CA THR A 168 -26.24 -30.52 9.07
C THR A 168 -24.81 -30.02 8.97
N THR A 169 -24.62 -28.92 8.27
CA THR A 169 -23.33 -28.26 8.14
C THR A 169 -23.51 -26.78 8.48
N ASP A 170 -22.64 -26.23 9.31
CA ASP A 170 -22.63 -24.81 9.63
C ASP A 170 -22.01 -24.04 8.44
N LYS A 171 -22.74 -23.06 7.93
CA LYS A 171 -22.29 -22.17 6.88
C LYS A 171 -22.27 -20.73 7.38
N THR A 172 -21.12 -20.09 7.28
CA THR A 172 -20.96 -18.68 7.65
C THR A 172 -21.45 -17.79 6.51
N MET A 173 -22.34 -16.85 6.83
CA MET A 173 -22.87 -15.87 5.88
C MET A 173 -22.53 -14.46 6.33
N PRO A 174 -22.08 -13.57 5.43
CA PRO A 174 -21.87 -12.16 5.75
C PRO A 174 -23.21 -11.43 5.79
N CYS A 175 -23.35 -10.54 6.75
CA CYS A 175 -24.45 -9.58 6.85
C CYS A 175 -23.89 -8.16 6.98
N ILE A 176 -24.44 -7.22 6.23
CA ILE A 176 -24.05 -5.80 6.30
C ILE A 176 -25.00 -5.09 7.24
N ASP A 177 -24.50 -4.63 8.39
CA ASP A 177 -25.28 -3.75 9.28
C ASP A 177 -25.17 -2.31 8.78
N ARG A 178 -26.25 -1.79 8.23
CA ARG A 178 -26.34 -0.42 7.71
C ARG A 178 -26.69 0.63 8.78
N THR A 179 -26.93 0.21 10.01
CA THR A 179 -27.23 1.11 11.13
C THR A 179 -25.97 1.65 11.78
N LEU A 180 -24.83 0.98 11.59
CA LEU A 180 -23.56 1.34 12.18
C LEU A 180 -22.56 1.81 11.12
N VAL A 181 -21.64 2.67 11.51
CA VAL A 181 -20.51 3.10 10.68
C VAL A 181 -19.31 2.19 10.94
N ALA A 182 -18.66 1.70 9.93
CA ALA A 182 -17.45 0.90 10.11
C ALA A 182 -16.35 1.71 10.80
N LYS A 183 -15.80 1.19 11.90
CA LYS A 183 -14.70 1.83 12.65
C LYS A 183 -13.44 2.04 11.81
N ARG A 184 -13.25 1.21 10.77
CA ARG A 184 -12.13 1.31 9.84
C ARG A 184 -12.58 2.05 8.59
N GLN A 185 -12.31 3.34 8.54
CA GLN A 185 -12.47 4.14 7.34
C GLN A 185 -11.15 4.16 6.56
N THR A 186 -11.21 3.91 5.26
CA THR A 186 -10.07 4.10 4.36
C THR A 186 -10.26 5.40 3.60
N VAL A 187 -9.35 6.36 3.82
CA VAL A 187 -9.29 7.55 2.99
C VAL A 187 -8.40 7.21 1.81
N ASN A 188 -9.01 6.92 0.68
CA ASN A 188 -8.32 6.82 -0.58
C ASN A 188 -8.41 8.18 -1.28
N ALA A 189 -7.26 8.72 -1.62
CA ALA A 189 -7.18 9.99 -2.32
C ALA A 189 -7.50 9.82 -3.80
#